data_5728bb6dacfc07c36db9b313d562057e
#
_entry.id   5728bb6dacfc07c36db9b313d562057e
#
_cell.length_a   1.000
_cell.length_b   1.000
_cell.length_c   1.000
_cell.angle_alpha   90.00
_cell.angle_beta   90.00
_cell.angle_gamma   90.00
#
_symmetry.space_group_name_H-M   'P 1'
#
loop_
_entity.id
_entity.type
_entity.pdbx_description
1 polymer ?
#
loop_
_entity_poly.entity_id
_entity_poly.type
_entity_poly.pdbx_seq_one_letter_code
_entity_poly.pdbx_strand_id
1 'polypeptide(L)'
;MEINYITDNILIQDNKMLYHTKNTMKPIQHHNWHKVLNECGWTKLSSKWISKLNKQLKNPAKNSLFGCLDCGDDGDCLFHCISHALNNINDERFQNYDSNDIRKLITEHITEEQYLQIIEYYRILKDSQEFDETWDPYSIHSKDDLCSEIMKGGTNYWGDFLLLQLLQSILHVNILILTNDSHNNIYEPYPTMNEYNSSYNTIILLYEDSIHFKLVGYFKDNNMIYLFTHETIPFEIVKIYSIYR
;
A
#
# COMPACT_ATOMS: atom_id res chain seq x y z
N MET A 1 25.88 -14.90 -10.47
CA MET A 1 24.47 -14.94 -10.89
C MET A 1 23.69 -15.28 -9.63
N GLU A 2 23.05 -14.31 -9.05
CA GLU A 2 22.33 -14.51 -7.79
C GLU A 2 20.91 -14.99 -8.12
N ILE A 3 20.52 -16.11 -7.52
CA ILE A 3 19.20 -16.71 -7.70
C ILE A 3 18.49 -16.62 -6.36
N ASN A 4 17.41 -15.85 -6.29
CA ASN A 4 16.61 -15.66 -5.09
C ASN A 4 15.24 -16.31 -5.27
N TYR A 5 14.97 -17.39 -4.53
CA TYR A 5 13.66 -18.02 -4.53
C TYR A 5 12.66 -17.23 -3.70
N ILE A 6 11.49 -16.95 -4.30
CA ILE A 6 10.35 -16.32 -3.61
C ILE A 6 9.46 -17.44 -3.04
N THR A 7 9.21 -18.48 -3.85
CA THR A 7 8.48 -19.70 -3.48
C THR A 7 9.23 -20.90 -4.05
N ASP A 8 8.74 -22.11 -3.78
CA ASP A 8 9.32 -23.33 -4.40
C ASP A 8 9.28 -23.30 -5.94
N ASN A 9 8.37 -22.54 -6.53
CA ASN A 9 8.15 -22.49 -7.98
C ASN A 9 8.56 -21.18 -8.62
N ILE A 10 8.74 -20.10 -7.86
CA ILE A 10 9.00 -18.75 -8.37
C ILE A 10 10.33 -18.24 -7.83
N LEU A 11 11.15 -17.70 -8.72
CA LEU A 11 12.42 -17.09 -8.34
C LEU A 11 12.70 -15.80 -9.12
N ILE A 12 13.63 -15.00 -8.60
CA ILE A 12 14.20 -13.85 -9.30
C ILE A 12 15.61 -14.20 -9.76
N GLN A 13 15.87 -14.00 -11.03
CA GLN A 13 17.18 -14.10 -11.65
C GLN A 13 17.39 -12.94 -12.60
N ASP A 14 18.51 -12.22 -12.47
CA ASP A 14 18.85 -11.04 -13.30
C ASP A 14 17.69 -10.01 -13.35
N ASN A 15 17.09 -9.72 -12.20
CA ASN A 15 15.93 -8.82 -12.02
C ASN A 15 14.65 -9.23 -12.79
N LYS A 16 14.49 -10.51 -13.11
CA LYS A 16 13.30 -11.03 -13.77
C LYS A 16 12.68 -12.17 -12.96
N MET A 17 11.38 -12.16 -12.82
CA MET A 17 10.65 -13.26 -12.22
C MET A 17 10.52 -14.41 -13.20
N LEU A 18 10.96 -15.56 -12.77
CA LEU A 18 10.88 -16.84 -13.50
C LEU A 18 10.04 -17.82 -12.70
N TYR A 19 9.43 -18.78 -13.37
CA TYR A 19 8.69 -19.86 -12.70
C TYR A 19 9.03 -21.23 -13.27
N HIS A 20 8.99 -22.22 -12.39
CA HIS A 20 9.21 -23.61 -12.77
C HIS A 20 8.03 -24.15 -13.60
N THR A 21 8.33 -24.77 -14.72
CA THR A 21 7.46 -25.69 -15.42
C THR A 21 8.07 -27.08 -15.32
N LYS A 22 7.33 -28.13 -15.67
CA LYS A 22 7.75 -29.54 -15.48
C LYS A 22 9.23 -29.83 -15.73
N ASN A 23 9.90 -29.15 -16.67
CA ASN A 23 11.29 -29.42 -17.04
C ASN A 23 12.12 -28.16 -17.33
N THR A 24 11.57 -26.95 -17.19
CA THR A 24 12.28 -25.71 -17.58
C THR A 24 11.83 -24.53 -16.76
N MET A 25 12.72 -23.55 -16.61
CA MET A 25 12.38 -22.23 -16.10
C MET A 25 11.86 -21.36 -17.24
N LYS A 26 10.78 -20.63 -17.00
CA LYS A 26 10.20 -19.69 -17.95
C LYS A 26 9.98 -18.33 -17.32
N PRO A 27 10.17 -17.22 -18.07
CA PRO A 27 9.85 -15.89 -17.59
C PRO A 27 8.33 -15.74 -17.41
N ILE A 28 7.93 -15.10 -16.33
CA ILE A 28 6.55 -14.68 -16.13
C ILE A 28 6.26 -13.57 -17.14
N GLN A 29 5.11 -13.63 -17.81
CA GLN A 29 4.74 -12.69 -18.86
C GLN A 29 3.42 -11.99 -18.54
N HIS A 30 3.15 -10.87 -19.25
CA HIS A 30 1.95 -10.04 -19.06
C HIS A 30 0.62 -10.80 -19.21
N HIS A 31 0.58 -11.91 -19.94
CA HIS A 31 -0.64 -12.71 -20.12
C HIS A 31 -0.88 -13.76 -19.04
N ASN A 32 0.15 -14.15 -18.28
CA ASN A 32 0.05 -15.21 -17.28
C ASN A 32 0.45 -14.79 -15.86
N TRP A 33 0.96 -13.58 -15.65
CA TRP A 33 1.45 -13.12 -14.36
C TRP A 33 0.45 -13.38 -13.21
N HIS A 34 -0.82 -13.07 -13.42
CA HIS A 34 -1.85 -13.22 -12.39
C HIS A 34 -2.16 -14.66 -12.00
N LYS A 35 -1.82 -15.64 -12.87
CA LYS A 35 -1.97 -17.06 -12.56
C LYS A 35 -0.76 -17.58 -11.80
N VAL A 36 0.42 -17.12 -12.19
CA VAL A 36 1.68 -17.56 -11.59
C VAL A 36 1.91 -16.87 -10.26
N LEU A 37 1.80 -15.53 -10.21
CA LEU A 37 2.03 -14.76 -8.99
C LEU A 37 0.88 -14.87 -7.95
N ASN A 38 -0.22 -15.56 -8.30
CA ASN A 38 -1.23 -15.91 -7.31
C ASN A 38 -0.66 -16.81 -6.20
N GLU A 39 0.38 -17.60 -6.50
CA GLU A 39 1.13 -18.36 -5.49
C GLU A 39 1.79 -17.43 -4.43
N CYS A 40 2.11 -16.20 -4.82
CA CYS A 40 2.64 -15.17 -3.93
C CYS A 40 1.53 -14.22 -3.39
N GLY A 41 0.26 -14.56 -3.56
CA GLY A 41 -0.87 -13.75 -3.09
C GLY A 41 -1.32 -12.64 -4.05
N TRP A 42 -0.62 -12.41 -5.18
CA TRP A 42 -1.02 -11.39 -6.13
C TRP A 42 -2.27 -11.77 -6.91
N THR A 43 -3.27 -10.90 -6.88
CA THR A 43 -4.51 -11.01 -7.65
C THR A 43 -4.66 -9.83 -8.60
N LYS A 44 -5.54 -9.94 -9.59
CA LYS A 44 -5.86 -8.78 -10.45
C LYS A 44 -6.63 -7.73 -9.65
N LEU A 45 -6.33 -6.48 -9.91
CA LEU A 45 -7.19 -5.38 -9.47
C LEU A 45 -8.62 -5.59 -10.01
N SER A 46 -9.64 -5.10 -9.31
CA SER A 46 -11.04 -5.30 -9.71
C SER A 46 -11.31 -4.83 -11.14
N SER A 47 -12.24 -5.49 -11.84
CA SER A 47 -12.59 -5.16 -13.23
C SER A 47 -13.08 -3.72 -13.39
N LYS A 48 -13.69 -3.14 -12.36
CA LYS A 48 -14.16 -1.76 -12.36
C LYS A 48 -12.99 -0.78 -12.31
N TRP A 49 -12.01 -1.02 -11.44
CA TRP A 49 -10.77 -0.25 -11.44
C TRP A 49 -10.00 -0.38 -12.74
N ILE A 50 -9.85 -1.62 -13.25
CA ILE A 50 -9.21 -1.85 -14.55
C ILE A 50 -9.89 -1.07 -15.67
N SER A 51 -11.23 -1.07 -15.70
CA SER A 51 -11.99 -0.30 -16.69
C SER A 51 -11.76 1.20 -16.55
N LYS A 52 -11.72 1.73 -15.32
CA LYS A 52 -11.47 3.16 -15.06
C LYS A 52 -10.06 3.59 -15.47
N LEU A 53 -9.06 2.78 -15.12
CA LEU A 53 -7.66 3.01 -15.50
C LEU A 53 -7.46 2.92 -17.02
N ASN A 54 -8.03 1.92 -17.66
CA ASN A 54 -7.93 1.74 -19.12
C ASN A 54 -8.51 2.92 -19.91
N LYS A 55 -9.51 3.64 -19.38
CA LYS A 55 -10.05 4.85 -20.02
C LYS A 55 -9.01 5.98 -20.16
N GLN A 56 -7.94 5.93 -19.38
CA GLN A 56 -6.85 6.91 -19.47
C GLN A 56 -5.90 6.64 -20.65
N LEU A 57 -6.00 5.47 -21.27
CA LEU A 57 -5.13 5.02 -22.35
C LEU A 57 -5.82 5.10 -23.71
N LYS A 58 -5.07 5.50 -24.74
CA LYS A 58 -5.54 5.41 -26.15
C LYS A 58 -5.64 3.94 -26.60
N ASN A 59 -4.70 3.10 -26.18
CA ASN A 59 -4.60 1.70 -26.56
C ASN A 59 -4.38 0.85 -25.30
N PRO A 60 -5.44 0.52 -24.54
CA PRO A 60 -5.30 -0.29 -23.33
C PRO A 60 -4.84 -1.72 -23.65
N ALA A 61 -4.01 -2.28 -22.78
CA ALA A 61 -3.61 -3.67 -22.91
C ALA A 61 -4.82 -4.61 -22.77
N LYS A 62 -4.84 -5.72 -23.54
CA LYS A 62 -5.91 -6.73 -23.45
C LYS A 62 -6.04 -7.35 -22.05
N ASN A 63 -4.92 -7.49 -21.37
CA ASN A 63 -4.87 -7.98 -19.99
C ASN A 63 -4.41 -6.83 -19.10
N SER A 64 -5.08 -6.65 -17.95
CA SER A 64 -4.61 -5.70 -16.96
C SER A 64 -3.24 -6.08 -16.44
N LEU A 65 -2.41 -5.07 -16.25
CA LEU A 65 -1.10 -5.20 -15.63
C LEU A 65 -1.15 -4.82 -14.14
N PHE A 66 -2.27 -4.28 -13.68
CA PHE A 66 -2.46 -3.93 -12.27
C PHE A 66 -2.88 -5.15 -11.46
N GLY A 67 -2.17 -5.37 -10.37
CA GLY A 67 -2.47 -6.35 -9.34
C GLY A 67 -2.67 -5.71 -7.98
N CYS A 68 -3.23 -6.48 -7.07
CA CYS A 68 -3.24 -6.15 -5.65
C CYS A 68 -2.78 -7.35 -4.84
N LEU A 69 -2.09 -7.06 -3.76
CA LEU A 69 -1.60 -8.01 -2.77
C LEU A 69 -2.27 -7.71 -1.44
N ASP A 70 -2.91 -8.72 -0.90
CA ASP A 70 -3.34 -8.70 0.49
C ASP A 70 -2.13 -9.03 1.36
N CYS A 71 -1.63 -8.04 2.10
CA CYS A 71 -0.41 -8.20 2.90
C CYS A 71 -0.71 -8.73 4.32
N GLY A 72 -1.96 -8.91 4.68
CA GLY A 72 -2.43 -9.38 5.97
C GLY A 72 -3.68 -8.63 6.41
N ASP A 73 -4.39 -9.23 7.33
CA ASP A 73 -5.60 -8.73 7.98
C ASP A 73 -5.34 -8.41 9.47
N ASP A 74 -6.28 -8.69 10.35
CA ASP A 74 -6.16 -8.53 11.80
C ASP A 74 -5.93 -7.08 12.29
N GLY A 75 -6.31 -6.05 11.48
CA GLY A 75 -6.15 -4.63 11.84
C GLY A 75 -4.78 -4.03 11.51
N ASP A 76 -3.80 -4.84 11.13
CA ASP A 76 -2.46 -4.41 10.76
C ASP A 76 -2.25 -4.24 9.24
N CYS A 77 -3.31 -4.37 8.43
CA CYS A 77 -3.23 -4.40 6.96
C CYS A 77 -2.47 -3.19 6.37
N LEU A 78 -2.69 -1.97 6.88
CA LEU A 78 -1.95 -0.78 6.45
C LEU A 78 -0.45 -0.93 6.70
N PHE A 79 -0.08 -1.30 7.93
CA PHE A 79 1.32 -1.42 8.34
C PHE A 79 2.03 -2.53 7.60
N HIS A 80 1.34 -3.64 7.32
CA HIS A 80 1.84 -4.73 6.48
C HIS A 80 2.07 -4.28 5.03
N CYS A 81 1.15 -3.50 4.43
CA CYS A 81 1.34 -2.97 3.08
C CYS A 81 2.57 -2.06 3.00
N ILE A 82 2.75 -1.17 3.97
CA ILE A 82 3.89 -0.24 4.01
C ILE A 82 5.20 -1.02 4.22
N SER A 83 5.27 -1.91 5.21
CA SER A 83 6.47 -2.71 5.46
C SER A 83 6.86 -3.56 4.26
N HIS A 84 5.87 -4.19 3.60
CA HIS A 84 6.10 -4.98 2.39
C HIS A 84 6.66 -4.13 1.25
N ALA A 85 6.13 -2.91 1.04
CA ALA A 85 6.62 -2.00 0.01
C ALA A 85 8.05 -1.54 0.30
N LEU A 86 8.37 -1.21 1.56
CA LEU A 86 9.70 -0.74 1.97
C LEU A 86 10.77 -1.84 1.89
N ASN A 87 10.44 -3.08 2.26
CA ASN A 87 11.37 -4.20 2.22
C ASN A 87 11.84 -4.55 0.79
N ASN A 88 11.21 -3.98 -0.23
CA ASN A 88 11.65 -4.11 -1.62
C ASN A 88 12.68 -3.04 -2.05
N ILE A 89 13.02 -2.10 -1.18
CA ILE A 89 14.02 -1.07 -1.48
C ILE A 89 15.42 -1.64 -1.21
N ASN A 90 16.36 -1.43 -2.14
CA ASN A 90 17.79 -1.65 -1.91
C ASN A 90 18.39 -0.53 -1.00
N ASP A 91 17.67 -0.19 0.06
CA ASP A 91 18.07 0.79 1.07
C ASP A 91 18.16 0.05 2.41
N GLU A 92 19.37 -0.08 2.93
CA GLU A 92 19.65 -0.83 4.17
C GLU A 92 18.83 -0.33 5.37
N ARG A 93 18.36 0.94 5.35
CA ARG A 93 17.53 1.53 6.41
C ARG A 93 16.16 0.87 6.53
N PHE A 94 15.66 0.26 5.45
CA PHE A 94 14.29 -0.26 5.34
C PHE A 94 14.22 -1.78 5.21
N GLN A 95 15.37 -2.48 5.34
CA GLN A 95 15.40 -3.93 5.23
C GLN A 95 14.82 -4.59 6.49
N ASN A 96 13.90 -5.56 6.26
CA ASN A 96 13.28 -6.39 7.29
C ASN A 96 12.35 -5.64 8.28
N TYR A 97 11.71 -4.55 7.85
CA TYR A 97 10.62 -3.97 8.64
C TYR A 97 9.42 -4.91 8.71
N ASP A 98 8.82 -5.02 9.88
CA ASP A 98 7.50 -5.60 10.08
C ASP A 98 6.46 -4.52 10.43
N SER A 99 5.21 -4.91 10.71
CA SER A 99 4.14 -3.98 11.08
C SER A 99 4.44 -3.22 12.37
N ASN A 100 5.11 -3.85 13.34
CA ASN A 100 5.48 -3.21 14.60
C ASN A 100 6.57 -2.16 14.40
N ASP A 101 7.52 -2.40 13.48
CA ASP A 101 8.56 -1.42 13.15
C ASP A 101 7.94 -0.16 12.52
N ILE A 102 6.90 -0.31 11.68
CA ILE A 102 6.18 0.83 11.10
C ILE A 102 5.41 1.60 12.18
N ARG A 103 4.74 0.90 13.13
CA ARG A 103 4.07 1.51 14.28
C ARG A 103 5.07 2.28 15.15
N LYS A 104 6.22 1.68 15.42
CA LYS A 104 7.32 2.28 16.18
C LYS A 104 7.85 3.55 15.51
N LEU A 105 8.07 3.54 14.18
CA LEU A 105 8.46 4.73 13.43
C LEU A 105 7.48 5.89 13.65
N ILE A 106 6.18 5.63 13.61
CA ILE A 106 5.16 6.65 13.87
C ILE A 106 5.32 7.19 15.28
N THR A 107 5.35 6.33 16.29
CA THR A 107 5.39 6.74 17.71
C THR A 107 6.67 7.50 18.07
N GLU A 108 7.80 7.18 17.45
CA GLU A 108 9.07 7.88 17.65
C GLU A 108 9.09 9.29 17.02
N HIS A 109 8.23 9.56 16.02
CA HIS A 109 8.23 10.80 15.27
C HIS A 109 7.01 11.70 15.50
N ILE A 110 5.97 11.23 16.18
CA ILE A 110 4.81 12.07 16.54
C ILE A 110 5.29 13.22 17.44
N THR A 111 5.02 14.46 17.00
CA THR A 111 5.23 15.68 17.81
C THR A 111 4.05 15.94 18.75
N GLU A 112 4.23 16.81 19.75
CA GLU A 112 3.13 17.24 20.63
C GLU A 112 1.99 17.89 19.84
N GLU A 113 2.31 18.68 18.84
CA GLU A 113 1.29 19.31 17.99
C GLU A 113 0.48 18.29 17.20
N GLN A 114 1.15 17.29 16.60
CA GLN A 114 0.47 16.20 15.86
C GLN A 114 -0.37 15.34 16.79
N TYR A 115 0.11 15.03 17.99
CA TYR A 115 -0.67 14.34 19.00
C TYR A 115 -1.98 15.08 19.29
N LEU A 116 -1.91 16.40 19.56
CA LEU A 116 -3.12 17.20 19.86
C LEU A 116 -4.11 17.18 18.69
N GLN A 117 -3.62 17.30 17.44
CA GLN A 117 -4.46 17.27 16.25
C GLN A 117 -5.13 15.90 16.07
N ILE A 118 -4.38 14.81 16.24
CA ILE A 118 -4.87 13.44 16.08
C ILE A 118 -5.94 13.13 17.14
N ILE A 119 -5.65 13.43 18.41
CA ILE A 119 -6.58 13.08 19.48
C ILE A 119 -7.85 13.93 19.44
N GLU A 120 -7.76 15.20 19.04
CA GLU A 120 -8.93 16.04 18.83
C GLU A 120 -9.81 15.50 17.71
N TYR A 121 -9.22 15.07 16.60
CA TYR A 121 -9.95 14.46 15.50
C TYR A 121 -10.68 13.17 15.93
N TYR A 122 -10.01 12.28 16.67
CA TYR A 122 -10.64 11.05 17.17
C TYR A 122 -11.78 11.35 18.17
N ARG A 123 -11.66 12.41 18.99
CA ARG A 123 -12.75 12.83 19.87
C ARG A 123 -13.95 13.33 19.08
N ILE A 124 -13.71 14.09 18.01
CA ILE A 124 -14.80 14.52 17.10
C ILE A 124 -15.50 13.32 16.48
N LEU A 125 -14.75 12.34 15.97
CA LEU A 125 -15.32 11.09 15.44
C LEU A 125 -16.12 10.33 16.50
N LYS A 126 -15.64 10.29 17.73
CA LYS A 126 -16.34 9.65 18.85
C LYS A 126 -17.67 10.35 19.16
N ASP A 127 -17.68 11.66 19.19
CA ASP A 127 -18.88 12.47 19.45
C ASP A 127 -19.90 12.37 18.32
N SER A 128 -19.44 12.24 17.07
CA SER A 128 -20.30 12.02 15.89
C SER A 128 -20.74 10.56 15.70
N GLN A 129 -20.32 9.64 16.57
CA GLN A 129 -20.58 8.20 16.47
C GLN A 129 -19.98 7.53 15.21
N GLU A 130 -18.90 8.10 14.70
CA GLU A 130 -18.13 7.60 13.54
C GLU A 130 -16.80 6.93 13.95
N PHE A 131 -16.53 6.81 15.24
CA PHE A 131 -15.33 6.19 15.78
C PHE A 131 -15.59 4.71 16.07
N ASP A 132 -15.09 3.84 15.21
CA ASP A 132 -15.37 2.39 15.26
C ASP A 132 -14.29 1.59 16.03
N GLU A 133 -13.28 2.27 16.61
CA GLU A 133 -12.23 1.63 17.39
C GLU A 133 -12.71 1.15 18.76
N THR A 134 -12.00 0.15 19.32
CA THR A 134 -12.34 -0.46 20.61
C THR A 134 -11.90 0.36 21.83
N TRP A 135 -11.00 1.34 21.63
CA TRP A 135 -10.48 2.20 22.68
C TRP A 135 -11.23 3.54 22.76
N ASP A 136 -11.01 4.28 23.85
CA ASP A 136 -11.68 5.57 24.06
C ASP A 136 -10.70 6.74 23.92
N PRO A 137 -10.86 7.64 22.90
CA PRO A 137 -9.99 8.80 22.75
C PRO A 137 -10.03 9.79 23.91
N TYR A 138 -11.07 9.74 24.77
CA TYR A 138 -11.13 10.54 25.98
C TYR A 138 -10.26 9.99 27.12
N SER A 139 -9.84 8.73 27.05
CA SER A 139 -8.89 8.14 28.00
C SER A 139 -7.43 8.50 27.71
N ILE A 140 -7.16 9.10 26.53
CA ILE A 140 -5.81 9.52 26.13
C ILE A 140 -5.56 10.94 26.64
N HIS A 141 -4.59 11.08 27.54
CA HIS A 141 -4.27 12.36 28.21
C HIS A 141 -2.89 12.90 27.84
N SER A 142 -2.05 12.09 27.18
CA SER A 142 -0.69 12.47 26.79
C SER A 142 -0.32 11.86 25.44
N LYS A 143 0.76 12.38 24.85
CA LYS A 143 1.37 11.79 23.66
C LYS A 143 1.80 10.33 23.92
N ASP A 144 2.34 10.06 25.10
CA ASP A 144 2.78 8.71 25.45
C ASP A 144 1.62 7.72 25.56
N ASP A 145 0.43 8.17 26.00
CA ASP A 145 -0.78 7.35 25.99
C ASP A 145 -1.19 7.01 24.54
N LEU A 146 -1.19 8.00 23.64
CA LEU A 146 -1.48 7.76 22.21
C LEU A 146 -0.45 6.82 21.58
N CYS A 147 0.84 7.05 21.84
CA CYS A 147 1.90 6.16 21.35
C CYS A 147 1.71 4.72 21.85
N SER A 148 1.34 4.56 23.12
CA SER A 148 1.05 3.25 23.71
C SER A 148 -0.18 2.59 23.05
N GLU A 149 -1.18 3.38 22.64
CA GLU A 149 -2.35 2.89 21.93
C GLU A 149 -1.98 2.43 20.51
N ILE A 150 -1.25 3.27 19.76
CA ILE A 150 -0.77 2.94 18.41
C ILE A 150 0.05 1.64 18.39
N MET A 151 0.84 1.39 19.44
CA MET A 151 1.66 0.17 19.55
C MET A 151 0.86 -1.11 19.87
N LYS A 152 -0.43 -0.99 20.20
CA LYS A 152 -1.30 -2.17 20.34
C LYS A 152 -1.67 -2.68 18.95
N GLY A 153 -1.00 -3.71 18.49
CA GLY A 153 -1.27 -4.31 17.18
C GLY A 153 -2.64 -4.98 17.04
N GLY A 154 -2.93 -5.45 15.86
CA GLY A 154 -4.15 -6.17 15.55
C GLY A 154 -5.40 -5.27 15.59
N THR A 155 -6.51 -5.83 16.01
CA THR A 155 -7.81 -5.13 16.06
C THR A 155 -7.94 -4.08 17.15
N ASN A 156 -6.89 -3.83 17.95
CA ASN A 156 -6.93 -2.84 19.01
C ASN A 156 -6.75 -1.41 18.51
N TYR A 157 -5.92 -1.22 17.48
CA TYR A 157 -5.67 0.06 16.85
C TYR A 157 -5.44 -0.11 15.34
N TRP A 158 -6.37 0.36 14.55
CA TRP A 158 -6.32 0.26 13.09
C TRP A 158 -5.51 1.42 12.49
N GLY A 159 -4.83 1.13 11.39
CA GLY A 159 -4.16 2.18 10.63
C GLY A 159 -5.15 2.98 9.80
N ASP A 160 -5.07 4.31 9.87
CA ASP A 160 -5.97 5.23 9.21
C ASP A 160 -5.26 6.27 8.33
N PHE A 161 -6.02 7.21 7.79
CA PHE A 161 -5.52 8.28 6.92
C PHE A 161 -4.63 9.28 7.65
N LEU A 162 -4.81 9.50 8.97
CA LEU A 162 -3.95 10.38 9.75
C LEU A 162 -2.55 9.79 9.89
N LEU A 163 -2.47 8.50 10.18
CA LEU A 163 -1.19 7.80 10.25
C LEU A 163 -0.51 7.71 8.89
N LEU A 164 -1.28 7.57 7.79
CA LEU A 164 -0.73 7.62 6.43
C LEU A 164 -0.06 8.95 6.13
N GLN A 165 -0.66 10.08 6.55
CA GLN A 165 -0.07 11.41 6.37
C GLN A 165 1.25 11.55 7.12
N LEU A 166 1.33 11.03 8.35
CA LEU A 166 2.57 10.98 9.12
C LEU A 166 3.62 10.12 8.42
N LEU A 167 3.25 8.91 8.00
CA LEU A 167 4.15 7.98 7.31
C LEU A 167 4.74 8.57 6.02
N GLN A 168 3.96 9.29 5.22
CA GLN A 168 4.48 9.98 4.04
C GLN A 168 5.61 10.94 4.40
N SER A 169 5.44 11.70 5.48
CA SER A 169 6.42 12.69 5.95
C SER A 169 7.67 12.03 6.54
N ILE A 170 7.49 10.98 7.36
CA ILE A 170 8.58 10.27 8.03
C ILE A 170 9.44 9.49 7.04
N LEU A 171 8.79 8.78 6.11
CA LEU A 171 9.46 7.88 5.17
C LEU A 171 9.94 8.56 3.90
N HIS A 172 9.53 9.82 3.67
CA HIS A 172 9.76 10.53 2.40
C HIS A 172 9.28 9.72 1.19
N VAL A 173 8.02 9.28 1.24
CA VAL A 173 7.34 8.58 0.15
C VAL A 173 6.04 9.29 -0.21
N ASN A 174 5.61 9.17 -1.47
CA ASN A 174 4.23 9.49 -1.83
C ASN A 174 3.37 8.25 -1.58
N ILE A 175 2.19 8.44 -1.00
CA ILE A 175 1.19 7.37 -0.87
C ILE A 175 -0.05 7.80 -1.65
N LEU A 176 -0.43 7.02 -2.66
CA LEU A 176 -1.63 7.21 -3.47
C LEU A 176 -2.64 6.12 -3.13
N ILE A 177 -3.91 6.48 -2.97
CA ILE A 177 -4.92 5.55 -2.48
C ILE A 177 -6.06 5.46 -3.49
N LEU A 178 -6.25 4.27 -4.04
CA LEU A 178 -7.45 3.90 -4.79
C LEU A 178 -8.50 3.44 -3.79
N THR A 179 -9.73 3.97 -3.85
CA THR A 179 -10.81 3.52 -2.97
C THR A 179 -11.85 2.73 -3.75
N ASN A 180 -12.43 1.72 -3.14
CA ASN A 180 -13.64 1.13 -3.62
C ASN A 180 -14.63 0.91 -2.46
N ASP A 181 -15.87 1.25 -2.73
CA ASP A 181 -17.02 0.87 -1.93
C ASP A 181 -17.87 -0.05 -2.81
N SER A 182 -17.83 -1.34 -2.52
CA SER A 182 -18.53 -2.35 -3.31
C SER A 182 -20.05 -2.26 -3.14
N HIS A 183 -20.54 -1.80 -1.98
CA HIS A 183 -21.96 -1.64 -1.68
C HIS A 183 -22.57 -0.49 -2.49
N ASN A 184 -21.88 0.66 -2.54
CA ASN A 184 -22.34 1.84 -3.27
C ASN A 184 -21.81 1.88 -4.72
N ASN A 185 -21.02 0.92 -5.12
CA ASN A 185 -20.40 0.85 -6.44
C ASN A 185 -19.52 2.07 -6.77
N ILE A 186 -18.83 2.62 -5.76
CA ILE A 186 -17.91 3.75 -5.88
C ILE A 186 -16.49 3.24 -6.06
N TYR A 187 -15.78 3.75 -7.06
CA TYR A 187 -14.39 3.42 -7.39
C TYR A 187 -13.67 4.71 -7.76
N GLU A 188 -12.99 5.33 -6.80
CA GLU A 188 -12.40 6.66 -6.99
C GLU A 188 -10.99 6.78 -6.41
N PRO A 189 -10.11 7.59 -7.04
CA PRO A 189 -8.86 7.96 -6.40
C PRO A 189 -9.17 8.81 -5.17
N TYR A 190 -8.59 8.48 -4.05
CA TYR A 190 -8.67 9.33 -2.86
C TYR A 190 -7.80 10.58 -3.10
N PRO A 191 -8.24 11.78 -2.72
CA PRO A 191 -7.44 13.00 -2.84
C PRO A 191 -6.08 12.82 -2.17
N THR A 192 -5.02 13.36 -2.77
CA THR A 192 -3.69 13.31 -2.17
C THR A 192 -3.69 14.10 -0.86
N MET A 193 -3.19 13.48 0.20
CA MET A 193 -3.12 14.10 1.54
C MET A 193 -2.01 15.14 1.63
N ASN A 194 -0.92 14.91 0.92
CA ASN A 194 0.21 15.83 0.78
C ASN A 194 0.45 16.12 -0.70
N GLU A 195 1.17 17.22 -1.00
CA GLU A 195 1.62 17.51 -2.35
C GLU A 195 2.54 16.39 -2.85
N TYR A 196 2.32 15.95 -4.09
CA TYR A 196 3.14 14.93 -4.71
C TYR A 196 4.58 15.44 -4.94
N ASN A 197 5.57 14.71 -4.43
CA ASN A 197 6.97 15.04 -4.61
C ASN A 197 7.63 14.07 -5.60
N SER A 198 8.10 14.58 -6.74
CA SER A 198 8.71 13.77 -7.80
C SER A 198 10.06 13.13 -7.42
N SER A 199 10.71 13.59 -6.35
CA SER A 199 11.94 12.99 -5.83
C SER A 199 11.70 11.80 -4.89
N TYR A 200 10.45 11.58 -4.47
CA TYR A 200 10.09 10.49 -3.58
C TYR A 200 9.60 9.27 -4.35
N ASN A 201 9.88 8.09 -3.80
CA ASN A 201 9.23 6.88 -4.26
C ASN A 201 7.74 6.91 -3.94
N THR A 202 6.95 6.19 -4.73
CA THR A 202 5.49 6.17 -4.60
C THR A 202 5.02 4.76 -4.26
N ILE A 203 4.19 4.65 -3.24
CA ILE A 203 3.43 3.45 -2.87
C ILE A 203 1.98 3.70 -3.28
N ILE A 204 1.34 2.69 -3.87
CA ILE A 204 -0.08 2.76 -4.24
C ILE A 204 -0.82 1.73 -3.39
N LEU A 205 -1.85 2.18 -2.69
CA LEU A 205 -2.72 1.33 -1.87
C LEU A 205 -4.11 1.26 -2.49
N LEU A 206 -4.79 0.15 -2.27
CA LEU A 206 -6.23 0.01 -2.46
C LEU A 206 -6.88 -0.01 -1.08
N TYR A 207 -7.78 0.92 -0.82
CA TYR A 207 -8.62 0.93 0.39
C TYR A 207 -10.00 0.40 0.04
N GLU A 208 -10.30 -0.79 0.53
CA GLU A 208 -11.46 -1.59 0.14
C GLU A 208 -12.54 -1.55 1.21
N ASP A 209 -13.75 -1.18 0.80
CA ASP A 209 -14.97 -1.16 1.61
C ASP A 209 -14.84 -0.40 2.96
N SER A 210 -13.97 0.62 2.98
CA SER A 210 -13.67 1.48 4.13
C SER A 210 -13.07 0.76 5.35
N ILE A 211 -12.52 -0.45 5.17
CA ILE A 211 -11.99 -1.26 6.28
C ILE A 211 -10.62 -1.90 6.01
N HIS A 212 -10.21 -2.08 4.76
CA HIS A 212 -9.06 -2.90 4.45
C HIS A 212 -8.12 -2.29 3.43
N PHE A 213 -6.81 -2.28 3.74
CA PHE A 213 -5.77 -1.84 2.82
C PHE A 213 -5.10 -3.03 2.14
N LYS A 214 -4.87 -2.89 0.82
CA LYS A 214 -4.07 -3.82 -0.01
C LYS A 214 -3.00 -3.05 -0.75
N LEU A 215 -1.87 -3.69 -1.01
CA LEU A 215 -0.80 -3.10 -1.81
C LEU A 215 -1.12 -3.25 -3.30
N VAL A 216 -0.97 -2.17 -4.07
CA VAL A 216 -1.18 -2.20 -5.52
C VAL A 216 0.15 -2.28 -6.24
N GLY A 217 0.25 -3.25 -7.16
CA GLY A 217 1.41 -3.45 -8.02
C GLY A 217 1.07 -3.31 -9.50
N TYR A 218 2.11 -3.15 -10.30
CA TYR A 218 2.05 -3.08 -11.75
C TYR A 218 3.05 -4.04 -12.38
N PHE A 219 2.56 -4.97 -13.19
CA PHE A 219 3.42 -5.96 -13.83
C PHE A 219 4.09 -5.37 -15.08
N LYS A 220 5.40 -5.24 -15.04
CA LYS A 220 6.21 -4.66 -16.12
C LYS A 220 7.57 -5.37 -16.21
N ASP A 221 8.07 -5.56 -17.42
CA ASP A 221 9.40 -6.10 -17.69
C ASP A 221 9.68 -7.44 -16.98
N ASN A 222 8.69 -8.33 -16.94
CA ASN A 222 8.72 -9.63 -16.27
C ASN A 222 8.84 -9.54 -14.73
N ASN A 223 8.43 -8.43 -14.15
CA ASN A 223 8.48 -8.22 -12.70
C ASN A 223 7.20 -7.55 -12.20
N MET A 224 6.86 -7.74 -10.92
CA MET A 224 5.81 -7.01 -10.23
C MET A 224 6.44 -5.83 -9.49
N ILE A 225 6.12 -4.60 -9.94
CA ILE A 225 6.59 -3.35 -9.34
C ILE A 225 5.49 -2.83 -8.44
N TYR A 226 5.80 -2.50 -7.19
CA TYR A 226 4.86 -1.95 -6.21
C TYR A 226 5.47 -0.81 -5.37
N LEU A 227 6.72 -0.48 -5.62
CA LEU A 227 7.36 0.76 -5.23
C LEU A 227 7.83 1.46 -6.51
N PHE A 228 7.28 2.64 -6.78
CA PHE A 228 7.49 3.33 -8.05
C PHE A 228 8.38 4.55 -7.86
N THR A 229 9.30 4.78 -8.78
CA THR A 229 9.91 6.09 -8.97
C THR A 229 8.96 6.97 -9.79
N HIS A 230 9.24 8.27 -9.88
CA HIS A 230 8.46 9.18 -10.73
C HIS A 230 8.39 8.72 -12.20
N GLU A 231 9.45 8.07 -12.73
CA GLU A 231 9.51 7.57 -14.10
C GLU A 231 8.79 6.23 -14.29
N THR A 232 8.69 5.43 -13.24
CA THR A 232 8.13 4.07 -13.32
C THR A 232 6.67 3.98 -12.92
N ILE A 233 6.12 5.04 -12.30
CA ILE A 233 4.69 5.10 -11.96
C ILE A 233 3.82 4.91 -13.21
N PRO A 234 2.80 4.05 -13.22
CA PRO A 234 1.96 3.80 -14.38
C PRO A 234 1.29 5.08 -14.89
N PHE A 235 1.24 5.24 -16.22
CA PHE A 235 0.67 6.43 -16.84
C PHE A 235 -0.81 6.65 -16.46
N GLU A 236 -1.56 5.58 -16.29
CA GLU A 236 -2.95 5.60 -15.87
C GLU A 236 -3.10 6.27 -14.50
N ILE A 237 -2.19 5.96 -13.57
CA ILE A 237 -2.14 6.57 -12.23
C ILE A 237 -1.76 8.05 -12.34
N VAL A 238 -0.73 8.37 -13.13
CA VAL A 238 -0.34 9.77 -13.40
C VAL A 238 -1.53 10.60 -13.86
N LYS A 239 -2.38 10.03 -14.73
CA LYS A 239 -3.54 10.73 -15.28
C LYS A 239 -4.66 10.93 -14.29
N ILE A 240 -5.03 9.90 -13.50
CA ILE A 240 -6.14 10.03 -12.56
C ILE A 240 -5.80 10.94 -11.37
N TYR A 241 -4.52 11.06 -11.02
CA TYR A 241 -4.03 11.95 -9.95
C TYR A 241 -3.52 13.29 -10.48
N SER A 242 -3.54 13.52 -11.79
CA SER A 242 -3.02 14.75 -12.40
C SER A 242 -1.57 15.07 -12.02
N ILE A 243 -0.74 14.03 -11.87
CA ILE A 243 0.69 14.17 -11.60
C ILE A 243 1.37 14.65 -12.87
N TYR A 244 2.02 15.81 -12.80
CA TYR A 244 2.76 16.36 -13.95
C TYR A 244 4.15 15.72 -14.02
N ARG A 245 4.50 15.26 -15.22
CA ARG A 245 5.84 14.72 -15.53
C ARG A 245 6.72 15.78 -16.15
#